data_01c9c0b21591a814f53f7e1356711ab5
#
_entry.id   01c9c0b21591a814f53f7e1356711ab5
#
_cell.length_a   1.000
_cell.length_b   1.000
_cell.length_c   1.000
_cell.angle_alpha   90.00
_cell.angle_beta   90.00
_cell.angle_gamma   90.00
#
_symmetry.space_group_name_H-M   'P 1'
#
loop_
_entity.id
_entity.type
_entity.pdbx_description
1 polymer ?
#
loop_
_entity_poly.entity_id
_entity_poly.type
_entity_poly.pdbx_seq_one_letter_code
_entity_poly.pdbx_strand_id
1 'polypeptide(L)'
;YDSLSNGLYTHATPTLFNSGLKMQQLSSCFLIGMEDDSIEGIFNTIKDCALISKTAGGIGMHAHNIRGSGSRIKSTNGKSNGLIPFLKIFNETAKSVDQGGGKRKGSFAIYLEPWHADIEKFLELRKNTGAEEFRARDLFYALWIPDLFMQRVENDEDWTLMSEHECPGLSDSYGKSFEKLYTKYEQDMPHLEKIKARSLMSKIIEAQIETGQPYMLYKDSINEKSNQKNIGVIKSSNLCAEIVEYSDK
;
A
#
# COMPACT_ATOMS: atom_id res chain seq x y z
N TYR A 1 2.83 19.76 -32.01
CA TYR A 1 3.63 18.96 -32.96
C TYR A 1 5.13 19.30 -32.83
N ASP A 2 5.51 20.57 -32.99
CA ASP A 2 6.91 20.99 -33.03
C ASP A 2 7.72 20.60 -31.79
N SER A 3 7.18 20.78 -30.59
CA SER A 3 7.87 20.38 -29.37
C SER A 3 8.05 18.86 -29.26
N LEU A 4 7.04 18.09 -29.68
CA LEU A 4 7.12 16.64 -29.67
C LEU A 4 8.10 16.12 -30.74
N SER A 5 8.04 16.66 -31.96
CA SER A 5 8.93 16.27 -33.07
C SER A 5 10.39 16.64 -32.82
N ASN A 6 10.65 17.69 -32.05
CA ASN A 6 11.98 18.09 -31.61
C ASN A 6 12.48 17.38 -30.34
N GLY A 7 11.69 16.42 -29.82
CA GLY A 7 12.10 15.63 -28.67
C GLY A 7 12.12 16.37 -27.33
N LEU A 8 11.43 17.52 -27.23
CA LEU A 8 11.39 18.30 -25.99
C LEU A 8 10.52 17.64 -24.90
N TYR A 9 9.55 16.82 -25.28
CA TYR A 9 8.75 15.96 -24.38
C TYR A 9 8.17 14.79 -25.17
N THR A 10 7.61 13.82 -24.44
CA THR A 10 6.80 12.75 -25.00
C THR A 10 5.58 12.50 -24.12
N HIS A 11 4.54 11.92 -24.68
CA HIS A 11 3.38 11.48 -23.92
C HIS A 11 3.64 10.17 -23.18
N ALA A 12 2.93 9.95 -22.08
CA ALA A 12 2.92 8.67 -21.39
C ALA A 12 2.32 7.56 -22.28
N THR A 13 2.73 6.32 -22.01
CA THR A 13 2.34 5.13 -22.77
C THR A 13 0.83 5.00 -23.03
N PRO A 14 -0.08 5.20 -22.05
CA PRO A 14 -1.52 5.11 -22.31
C PRO A 14 -2.02 6.13 -23.33
N THR A 15 -1.50 7.36 -23.29
CA THR A 15 -1.85 8.39 -24.30
C THR A 15 -1.41 7.93 -25.71
N LEU A 16 -0.19 7.40 -25.85
CA LEU A 16 0.33 6.93 -27.13
C LEU A 16 -0.44 5.72 -27.68
N PHE A 17 -0.92 4.84 -26.80
CA PHE A 17 -1.62 3.63 -27.21
C PHE A 17 -3.11 3.81 -27.42
N ASN A 18 -3.76 4.68 -26.64
CA ASN A 18 -5.22 4.77 -26.57
C ASN A 18 -5.78 6.03 -27.23
N SER A 19 -4.93 7.01 -27.57
CA SER A 19 -5.39 8.22 -28.25
C SER A 19 -5.98 7.88 -29.61
N GLY A 20 -7.17 8.39 -29.90
CA GLY A 20 -7.89 8.14 -31.14
C GLY A 20 -8.63 6.80 -31.21
N LEU A 21 -8.53 5.93 -30.20
CA LEU A 21 -9.30 4.70 -30.14
C LEU A 21 -10.75 4.97 -29.66
N LYS A 22 -11.64 4.00 -29.86
CA LYS A 22 -13.03 4.07 -29.39
C LYS A 22 -13.12 4.22 -27.86
N MET A 23 -12.20 3.59 -27.11
CA MET A 23 -12.04 3.77 -25.67
C MET A 23 -10.74 4.54 -25.43
N GLN A 24 -10.84 5.81 -25.04
CA GLN A 24 -9.71 6.70 -24.84
C GLN A 24 -9.36 6.83 -23.34
N GLN A 25 -8.81 5.78 -22.76
CA GLN A 25 -8.22 5.87 -21.43
C GLN A 25 -6.77 6.36 -21.57
N LEU A 26 -6.50 7.61 -21.17
CA LEU A 26 -5.23 8.29 -21.40
C LEU A 26 -4.35 8.44 -20.14
N SER A 27 -4.89 8.10 -18.95
CA SER A 27 -4.15 8.18 -17.69
C SER A 27 -3.22 6.98 -17.51
N SER A 28 -2.01 7.20 -17.01
CA SER A 28 -1.05 6.11 -16.77
C SER A 28 -1.17 5.50 -15.37
N CYS A 29 -1.58 6.27 -14.38
CA CYS A 29 -1.61 5.84 -12.99
C CYS A 29 -2.90 6.27 -12.28
N PHE A 30 -3.29 5.44 -11.32
CA PHE A 30 -4.50 5.60 -10.54
C PHE A 30 -4.19 5.39 -9.06
N LEU A 31 -4.87 6.15 -8.20
CA LEU A 31 -4.94 5.90 -6.77
C LEU A 31 -6.31 5.29 -6.46
N ILE A 32 -6.31 4.21 -5.68
CA ILE A 32 -7.54 3.53 -5.25
C ILE A 32 -7.51 3.41 -3.73
N GLY A 33 -8.64 3.73 -3.08
CA GLY A 33 -8.87 3.40 -1.67
C GLY A 33 -9.25 1.92 -1.53
N MET A 34 -8.71 1.21 -0.54
CA MET A 34 -9.28 -0.06 -0.10
C MET A 34 -10.63 0.25 0.57
N GLU A 35 -11.74 -0.34 0.07
CA GLU A 35 -13.07 0.02 0.56
C GLU A 35 -13.22 -0.21 2.06
N ASP A 36 -13.13 -1.45 2.50
CA ASP A 36 -13.18 -1.82 3.92
C ASP A 36 -12.60 -3.22 4.18
N ASP A 37 -12.49 -3.58 5.46
CA ASP A 37 -12.01 -4.89 5.92
C ASP A 37 -13.15 -5.94 5.91
N SER A 38 -13.79 -6.09 4.76
CA SER A 38 -14.78 -7.13 4.49
C SER A 38 -14.47 -7.88 3.21
N ILE A 39 -15.04 -9.07 3.06
CA ILE A 39 -14.89 -9.84 1.80
C ILE A 39 -15.44 -9.03 0.63
N GLU A 40 -16.58 -8.37 0.80
CA GLU A 40 -17.20 -7.55 -0.25
C GLU A 40 -16.30 -6.38 -0.64
N GLY A 41 -15.83 -5.58 0.33
CA GLY A 41 -14.96 -4.42 0.07
C GLY A 41 -13.62 -4.82 -0.58
N ILE A 42 -12.98 -5.88 -0.09
CA ILE A 42 -11.73 -6.38 -0.67
C ILE A 42 -11.94 -6.84 -2.12
N PHE A 43 -12.99 -7.62 -2.41
CA PHE A 43 -13.24 -8.11 -3.76
C PHE A 43 -13.76 -7.02 -4.71
N ASN A 44 -14.49 -6.01 -4.22
CA ASN A 44 -14.82 -4.82 -5.01
C ASN A 44 -13.54 -4.09 -5.42
N THR A 45 -12.62 -3.87 -4.49
CA THR A 45 -11.32 -3.25 -4.78
C THR A 45 -10.52 -4.06 -5.81
N ILE A 46 -10.50 -5.40 -5.70
CA ILE A 46 -9.87 -6.29 -6.69
C ILE A 46 -10.50 -6.12 -8.07
N LYS A 47 -11.82 -6.07 -8.15
CA LYS A 47 -12.57 -5.85 -9.40
C LYS A 47 -12.19 -4.53 -10.05
N ASP A 48 -12.11 -3.45 -9.27
CA ASP A 48 -11.76 -2.13 -9.77
C ASP A 48 -10.30 -2.09 -10.25
N CYS A 49 -9.39 -2.72 -9.52
CA CYS A 49 -8.02 -2.94 -9.98
C CYS A 49 -7.96 -3.68 -11.32
N ALA A 50 -8.74 -4.74 -11.49
CA ALA A 50 -8.80 -5.50 -12.73
C ALA A 50 -9.33 -4.65 -13.90
N LEU A 51 -10.37 -3.86 -13.68
CA LEU A 51 -10.96 -2.99 -14.70
C LEU A 51 -10.00 -1.90 -15.17
N ILE A 52 -9.27 -1.29 -14.24
CA ILE A 52 -8.24 -0.27 -14.56
C ILE A 52 -7.04 -0.93 -15.26
N SER A 53 -6.57 -2.06 -14.74
CA SER A 53 -5.45 -2.81 -15.34
C SER A 53 -5.72 -3.20 -16.78
N LYS A 54 -6.97 -3.59 -17.11
CA LYS A 54 -7.41 -3.89 -18.49
C LYS A 54 -7.10 -2.77 -19.47
N THR A 55 -7.04 -1.52 -19.03
CA THR A 55 -6.80 -0.34 -19.87
C THR A 55 -5.39 0.23 -19.76
N ALA A 56 -4.42 -0.55 -19.29
CA ALA A 56 -3.02 -0.18 -19.12
C ALA A 56 -2.74 0.83 -18.00
N GLY A 57 -3.64 0.98 -17.04
CA GLY A 57 -3.43 1.82 -15.84
C GLY A 57 -2.60 1.12 -14.78
N GLY A 58 -1.56 1.80 -14.29
CA GLY A 58 -0.84 1.41 -13.07
C GLY A 58 -1.64 1.85 -11.84
N ILE A 59 -1.57 1.10 -10.75
CA ILE A 59 -2.39 1.33 -9.57
C ILE A 59 -1.52 1.46 -8.32
N GLY A 60 -1.81 2.45 -7.47
CA GLY A 60 -1.37 2.50 -6.09
C GLY A 60 -2.55 2.41 -5.15
N MET A 61 -2.44 1.59 -4.12
CA MET A 61 -3.49 1.39 -3.13
C MET A 61 -2.92 1.11 -1.74
N HIS A 62 -3.63 1.52 -0.72
CA HIS A 62 -3.28 1.17 0.66
C HIS A 62 -3.97 -0.12 1.11
N ALA A 63 -3.38 -0.77 2.11
CA ALA A 63 -3.92 -1.98 2.73
C ALA A 63 -3.88 -1.94 4.27
N HIS A 64 -3.66 -0.76 4.86
CA HIS A 64 -3.52 -0.61 6.33
C HIS A 64 -4.79 -0.97 7.09
N ASN A 65 -5.95 -0.77 6.48
CA ASN A 65 -7.26 -1.02 7.07
C ASN A 65 -7.66 -2.51 7.09
N ILE A 66 -6.95 -3.38 6.39
CA ILE A 66 -7.17 -4.83 6.46
C ILE A 66 -6.60 -5.37 7.77
N ARG A 67 -7.38 -6.16 8.50
CA ARG A 67 -6.94 -6.73 9.78
C ARG A 67 -5.75 -7.65 9.64
N GLY A 68 -4.88 -7.61 10.64
CA GLY A 68 -3.70 -8.48 10.70
C GLY A 68 -4.01 -9.94 11.03
N SER A 69 -3.01 -10.79 10.86
CA SER A 69 -3.04 -12.19 11.26
C SER A 69 -3.33 -12.32 12.75
N GLY A 70 -4.22 -13.26 13.10
CA GLY A 70 -4.58 -13.53 14.50
C GLY A 70 -5.72 -12.67 15.05
N SER A 71 -6.10 -11.57 14.39
CA SER A 71 -7.22 -10.73 14.79
C SER A 71 -8.54 -11.51 14.81
N ARG A 72 -9.38 -11.27 15.80
CA ARG A 72 -10.63 -11.99 15.98
C ARG A 72 -11.67 -11.64 14.92
N ILE A 73 -12.29 -12.65 14.33
CA ILE A 73 -13.44 -12.52 13.42
C ILE A 73 -14.72 -12.71 14.23
N LYS A 74 -15.48 -11.62 14.45
CA LYS A 74 -16.69 -11.66 15.30
C LYS A 74 -17.76 -12.60 14.76
N SER A 75 -17.97 -12.67 13.45
CA SER A 75 -19.03 -13.46 12.81
C SER A 75 -18.83 -14.97 12.93
N THR A 76 -17.58 -15.44 12.92
CA THR A 76 -17.25 -16.89 12.94
C THR A 76 -16.58 -17.33 14.23
N ASN A 77 -16.29 -16.39 15.13
CA ASN A 77 -15.47 -16.59 16.33
C ASN A 77 -14.08 -17.19 16.04
N GLY A 78 -13.63 -17.08 14.78
CA GLY A 78 -12.33 -17.53 14.31
C GLY A 78 -11.25 -16.45 14.40
N LYS A 79 -10.07 -16.77 13.89
CA LYS A 79 -8.94 -15.85 13.74
C LYS A 79 -8.69 -15.56 12.28
N SER A 80 -8.35 -14.31 11.96
CA SER A 80 -7.95 -13.90 10.62
C SER A 80 -6.61 -14.52 10.21
N ASN A 81 -6.50 -14.89 8.94
CA ASN A 81 -5.21 -15.23 8.32
C ASN A 81 -4.40 -14.01 7.92
N GLY A 82 -4.95 -12.80 8.15
CA GLY A 82 -4.29 -11.53 7.90
C GLY A 82 -4.30 -11.07 6.45
N LEU A 83 -3.41 -10.15 6.17
CA LEU A 83 -3.31 -9.45 4.89
C LEU A 83 -2.75 -10.34 3.75
N ILE A 84 -1.80 -11.23 4.05
CA ILE A 84 -1.02 -11.93 3.03
C ILE A 84 -1.87 -12.74 2.04
N PRO A 85 -2.88 -13.53 2.46
CA PRO A 85 -3.73 -14.26 1.52
C PRO A 85 -4.45 -13.36 0.51
N PHE A 86 -4.91 -12.20 0.93
CA PHE A 86 -5.55 -11.24 0.03
C PHE A 86 -4.55 -10.62 -0.96
N LEU A 87 -3.35 -10.28 -0.52
CA LEU A 87 -2.30 -9.78 -1.42
C LEU A 87 -1.94 -10.80 -2.50
N LYS A 88 -2.01 -12.10 -2.22
CA LYS A 88 -1.86 -13.13 -3.25
C LYS A 88 -2.97 -13.08 -4.31
N ILE A 89 -4.21 -12.78 -3.93
CA ILE A 89 -5.29 -12.62 -4.91
C ILE A 89 -5.02 -11.39 -5.79
N PHE A 90 -4.59 -10.27 -5.22
CA PHE A 90 -4.16 -9.10 -5.99
C PHE A 90 -3.00 -9.43 -6.93
N ASN A 91 -2.02 -10.21 -6.47
CA ASN A 91 -0.90 -10.68 -7.29
C ASN A 91 -1.36 -11.48 -8.51
N GLU A 92 -2.22 -12.47 -8.30
CA GLU A 92 -2.74 -13.29 -9.39
C GLU A 92 -3.66 -12.48 -10.32
N THR A 93 -4.40 -11.49 -9.79
CA THR A 93 -5.17 -10.55 -10.60
C THR A 93 -4.26 -9.71 -11.49
N ALA A 94 -3.18 -9.15 -10.95
CA ALA A 94 -2.21 -8.38 -11.74
C ALA A 94 -1.57 -9.18 -12.86
N LYS A 95 -1.29 -10.48 -12.61
CA LYS A 95 -0.74 -11.41 -13.62
C LYS A 95 -1.76 -11.78 -14.68
N SER A 96 -3.01 -12.01 -14.28
CA SER A 96 -4.05 -12.60 -15.13
C SER A 96 -4.74 -11.57 -16.01
N VAL A 97 -4.85 -10.32 -15.55
CA VAL A 97 -5.49 -9.25 -16.32
C VAL A 97 -4.48 -8.65 -17.29
N ASP A 98 -4.41 -9.27 -18.49
CA ASP A 98 -3.58 -8.77 -19.57
C ASP A 98 -4.21 -7.53 -20.22
N GLN A 99 -3.41 -6.52 -20.44
CA GLN A 99 -3.79 -5.24 -21.00
C GLN A 99 -3.92 -5.31 -22.52
N GLY A 100 -4.98 -5.99 -23.00
CA GLY A 100 -5.35 -5.92 -24.41
C GLY A 100 -4.32 -6.49 -25.39
N GLY A 101 -3.91 -7.74 -25.20
CA GLY A 101 -3.10 -8.47 -26.17
C GLY A 101 -1.59 -8.42 -25.91
N GLY A 102 -1.15 -8.51 -24.65
CA GLY A 102 0.25 -8.75 -24.28
C GLY A 102 1.16 -7.52 -24.33
N LYS A 103 0.60 -6.32 -24.46
CA LYS A 103 1.42 -5.10 -24.57
C LYS A 103 2.01 -4.62 -23.23
N ARG A 104 1.30 -4.80 -22.12
CA ARG A 104 1.74 -4.40 -20.78
C ARG A 104 0.96 -5.17 -19.71
N LYS A 105 1.63 -5.77 -18.73
CA LYS A 105 0.99 -6.44 -17.58
C LYS A 105 0.44 -5.42 -16.59
N GLY A 106 -0.58 -5.82 -15.81
CA GLY A 106 -1.06 -5.05 -14.67
C GLY A 106 0.06 -4.83 -13.65
N SER A 107 0.08 -3.66 -13.03
CA SER A 107 1.08 -3.30 -12.04
C SER A 107 0.40 -2.59 -10.89
N PHE A 108 0.50 -3.18 -9.69
CA PHE A 108 -0.12 -2.67 -8.48
C PHE A 108 0.95 -2.43 -7.42
N ALA A 109 0.97 -1.23 -6.86
CA ALA A 109 1.77 -0.90 -5.68
C ALA A 109 0.89 -0.91 -4.43
N ILE A 110 1.28 -1.70 -3.45
CA ILE A 110 0.58 -1.86 -2.18
C ILE A 110 1.34 -1.07 -1.10
N TYR A 111 0.63 -0.15 -0.46
CA TYR A 111 1.15 0.69 0.61
C TYR A 111 0.72 0.14 1.96
N LEU A 112 1.68 -0.03 2.88
CA LEU A 112 1.43 -0.48 4.23
C LEU A 112 2.14 0.41 5.25
N GLU A 113 1.48 0.69 6.37
CA GLU A 113 2.12 1.38 7.50
C GLU A 113 2.92 0.41 8.37
N PRO A 114 4.08 0.81 8.91
CA PRO A 114 4.97 -0.09 9.65
C PRO A 114 4.41 -0.62 10.97
N TRP A 115 3.33 -0.05 11.49
CA TRP A 115 2.66 -0.56 12.69
C TRP A 115 1.74 -1.77 12.41
N HIS A 116 1.48 -2.11 11.17
CA HIS A 116 0.57 -3.22 10.85
C HIS A 116 1.13 -4.56 11.33
N ALA A 117 0.26 -5.39 11.92
CA ALA A 117 0.65 -6.68 12.52
C ALA A 117 1.35 -7.64 11.56
N ASP A 118 1.07 -7.56 10.26
CA ASP A 118 1.71 -8.40 9.24
C ASP A 118 2.91 -7.75 8.55
N ILE A 119 3.48 -6.66 9.10
CA ILE A 119 4.56 -5.91 8.44
C ILE A 119 5.77 -6.78 8.10
N GLU A 120 6.19 -7.65 8.99
CA GLU A 120 7.36 -8.50 8.74
C GLU A 120 7.12 -9.48 7.59
N LYS A 121 5.92 -10.09 7.52
CA LYS A 121 5.53 -10.96 6.41
C LYS A 121 5.40 -10.18 5.10
N PHE A 122 4.91 -8.95 5.17
CA PHE A 122 4.81 -8.05 4.01
C PHE A 122 6.18 -7.75 3.39
N LEU A 123 7.21 -7.52 4.19
CA LEU A 123 8.58 -7.29 3.73
C LEU A 123 9.19 -8.52 3.01
N GLU A 124 8.65 -9.71 3.26
CA GLU A 124 9.15 -10.95 2.66
C GLU A 124 8.46 -11.34 1.35
N LEU A 125 7.35 -10.68 0.99
CA LEU A 125 6.52 -11.10 -0.15
C LEU A 125 7.26 -11.13 -1.50
N ARG A 126 8.30 -10.32 -1.66
CA ARG A 126 9.07 -10.22 -2.91
C ARG A 126 10.41 -10.97 -2.85
N LYS A 127 10.81 -11.51 -1.73
CA LYS A 127 12.09 -12.23 -1.61
C LYS A 127 12.17 -13.41 -2.61
N ASN A 128 13.37 -13.63 -3.17
CA ASN A 128 13.62 -14.69 -4.14
C ASN A 128 13.74 -16.09 -3.50
N THR A 129 13.85 -16.14 -2.18
CA THR A 129 14.00 -17.36 -1.38
C THR A 129 12.72 -17.67 -0.61
N GLY A 130 12.61 -18.89 -0.06
CA GLY A 130 11.50 -19.35 0.76
C GLY A 130 10.36 -19.96 -0.05
N ALA A 131 9.30 -20.41 0.66
CA ALA A 131 8.18 -21.09 0.04
C ALA A 131 7.29 -20.15 -0.78
N GLU A 132 6.94 -20.56 -2.00
CA GLU A 132 6.13 -19.77 -2.94
C GLU A 132 4.73 -19.39 -2.40
N GLU A 133 4.20 -20.21 -1.49
CA GLU A 133 2.92 -19.93 -0.85
C GLU A 133 2.90 -18.62 -0.04
N PHE A 134 4.08 -18.14 0.38
CA PHE A 134 4.26 -16.89 1.11
C PHE A 134 4.81 -15.75 0.24
N ARG A 135 4.75 -15.87 -1.08
CA ARG A 135 5.28 -14.89 -2.03
C ARG A 135 4.19 -14.30 -2.90
N ALA A 136 4.37 -13.02 -3.25
CA ALA A 136 3.52 -12.27 -4.18
C ALA A 136 4.41 -11.28 -4.94
N ARG A 137 5.28 -11.81 -5.82
CA ARG A 137 6.41 -11.08 -6.43
C ARG A 137 6.03 -10.14 -7.55
N ASP A 138 4.83 -10.27 -8.12
CA ASP A 138 4.38 -9.43 -9.23
C ASP A 138 3.76 -8.10 -8.75
N LEU A 139 3.55 -7.96 -7.43
CA LEU A 139 3.17 -6.68 -6.82
C LEU A 139 4.40 -5.83 -6.51
N PHE A 140 4.19 -4.53 -6.42
CA PHE A 140 5.14 -3.58 -5.88
C PHE A 140 4.74 -3.23 -4.44
N TYR A 141 5.72 -2.99 -3.60
CA TYR A 141 5.51 -2.74 -2.16
C TYR A 141 6.05 -1.38 -1.76
N ALA A 142 5.30 -0.70 -0.91
CA ALA A 142 5.66 0.60 -0.37
C ALA A 142 5.31 0.69 1.12
N LEU A 143 6.07 1.47 1.85
CA LEU A 143 5.78 1.82 3.23
C LEU A 143 5.27 3.24 3.32
N TRP A 144 4.24 3.43 4.12
CA TRP A 144 3.64 4.70 4.47
C TRP A 144 4.02 5.04 5.91
N ILE A 145 5.11 5.80 6.09
CA ILE A 145 5.88 5.88 7.33
C ILE A 145 5.49 7.11 8.14
N PRO A 146 4.96 6.95 9.37
CA PRO A 146 4.77 8.06 10.29
C PRO A 146 6.10 8.50 10.91
N ASP A 147 6.25 9.79 11.20
CA ASP A 147 7.46 10.37 11.79
C ASP A 147 7.82 9.72 13.13
N LEU A 148 6.81 9.32 13.93
CA LEU A 148 7.01 8.60 15.18
C LEU A 148 7.82 7.31 15.01
N PHE A 149 7.63 6.57 13.91
CA PHE A 149 8.44 5.38 13.63
C PHE A 149 9.92 5.74 13.48
N MET A 150 10.23 6.79 12.71
CA MET A 150 11.60 7.23 12.48
C MET A 150 12.25 7.74 13.76
N GLN A 151 11.52 8.47 14.62
CA GLN A 151 11.99 8.90 15.93
C GLN A 151 12.35 7.70 16.83
N ARG A 152 11.52 6.66 16.83
CA ARG A 152 11.79 5.44 17.61
C ARG A 152 12.94 4.62 17.04
N VAL A 153 13.17 4.64 15.73
CA VAL A 153 14.37 4.06 15.11
C VAL A 153 15.63 4.80 15.60
N GLU A 154 15.61 6.13 15.60
CA GLU A 154 16.73 6.95 16.07
C GLU A 154 17.05 6.70 17.54
N ASN A 155 16.02 6.63 18.39
CA ASN A 155 16.15 6.47 19.84
C ASN A 155 16.30 5.00 20.30
N ASP A 156 16.23 4.02 19.38
CA ASP A 156 16.23 2.58 19.66
C ASP A 156 15.10 2.13 20.60
N GLU A 157 13.92 2.69 20.39
CA GLU A 157 12.73 2.39 21.19
C GLU A 157 11.96 1.18 20.65
N ASP A 158 10.99 0.71 21.45
CA ASP A 158 10.07 -0.35 21.04
C ASP A 158 9.02 0.20 20.07
N TRP A 159 8.60 -0.65 19.14
CA TRP A 159 7.54 -0.42 18.19
C TRP A 159 6.47 -1.49 18.32
N THR A 160 5.22 -1.09 18.57
CA THR A 160 4.12 -2.00 18.80
C THR A 160 3.40 -2.30 17.49
N LEU A 161 3.21 -3.56 17.18
CA LEU A 161 2.45 -4.01 16.03
C LEU A 161 0.96 -4.03 16.37
N MET A 162 0.16 -3.46 15.48
CA MET A 162 -1.27 -3.23 15.68
C MET A 162 -2.08 -3.67 14.47
N SER A 163 -3.39 -3.83 14.66
CA SER A 163 -4.35 -4.05 13.60
C SER A 163 -5.41 -2.95 13.65
N GLU A 164 -5.76 -2.35 12.52
CA GLU A 164 -6.76 -1.27 12.44
C GLU A 164 -8.11 -1.71 13.04
N HIS A 165 -8.43 -3.00 12.95
CA HIS A 165 -9.66 -3.57 13.54
C HIS A 165 -9.69 -3.46 15.06
N GLU A 166 -8.55 -3.57 15.74
CA GLU A 166 -8.40 -3.50 17.19
C GLU A 166 -8.03 -2.10 17.67
N CYS A 167 -7.30 -1.37 16.83
CA CYS A 167 -6.78 -0.03 17.07
C CYS A 167 -7.27 0.95 15.98
N PRO A 168 -8.59 1.21 15.90
CA PRO A 168 -9.16 1.99 14.81
C PRO A 168 -8.68 3.45 14.79
N GLY A 169 -8.56 4.01 13.58
CA GLY A 169 -8.22 5.40 13.35
C GLY A 169 -6.72 5.71 13.19
N LEU A 170 -5.86 4.70 13.28
CA LEU A 170 -4.42 4.88 13.04
C LEU A 170 -4.15 5.29 11.59
N SER A 171 -4.81 4.66 10.63
CA SER A 171 -4.69 5.01 9.23
C SER A 171 -5.32 6.37 8.88
N ASP A 172 -6.29 6.84 9.68
CA ASP A 172 -7.02 8.09 9.50
C ASP A 172 -6.39 9.29 10.27
N SER A 173 -5.22 9.10 10.87
CA SER A 173 -4.53 10.12 11.65
C SER A 173 -3.08 10.27 11.23
N TYR A 174 -2.50 11.46 11.39
CA TYR A 174 -1.09 11.76 11.11
C TYR A 174 -0.52 12.76 12.12
N GLY A 175 0.80 12.91 12.16
CA GLY A 175 1.51 13.83 13.04
C GLY A 175 1.18 13.58 14.52
N LYS A 176 0.97 14.65 15.28
CA LYS A 176 0.67 14.58 16.71
C LYS A 176 -0.61 13.82 17.06
N SER A 177 -1.60 13.82 16.18
CA SER A 177 -2.84 13.06 16.41
C SER A 177 -2.58 11.56 16.31
N PHE A 178 -1.80 11.13 15.35
CA PHE A 178 -1.34 9.73 15.23
C PHE A 178 -0.51 9.33 16.45
N GLU A 179 0.50 10.13 16.82
CA GLU A 179 1.36 9.85 17.97
C GLU A 179 0.56 9.66 19.26
N LYS A 180 -0.40 10.56 19.53
CA LYS A 180 -1.27 10.47 20.70
C LYS A 180 -2.14 9.21 20.68
N LEU A 181 -2.72 8.88 19.53
CA LEU A 181 -3.59 7.72 19.38
C LEU A 181 -2.80 6.40 19.51
N TYR A 182 -1.65 6.33 18.84
CA TYR A 182 -0.76 5.17 18.86
C TYR A 182 -0.25 4.89 20.29
N THR A 183 0.26 5.92 20.98
CA THR A 183 0.75 5.80 22.36
C THR A 183 -0.37 5.40 23.32
N LYS A 184 -1.58 5.91 23.11
CA LYS A 184 -2.75 5.48 23.89
C LYS A 184 -3.01 3.98 23.73
N TYR A 185 -3.02 3.46 22.50
CA TYR A 185 -3.22 2.02 22.26
C TYR A 185 -2.11 1.17 22.87
N GLU A 186 -0.87 1.63 22.86
CA GLU A 186 0.24 0.95 23.55
C GLU A 186 0.03 0.81 25.06
N GLN A 187 -0.59 1.81 25.68
CA GLN A 187 -0.90 1.81 27.11
C GLN A 187 -2.13 0.95 27.42
N ASP A 188 -3.18 1.07 26.61
CA ASP A 188 -4.46 0.38 26.81
C ASP A 188 -4.37 -1.13 26.47
N MET A 189 -3.42 -1.51 25.61
CA MET A 189 -3.26 -2.88 25.08
C MET A 189 -1.83 -3.41 25.26
N PRO A 190 -1.36 -3.61 26.50
CA PRO A 190 0.04 -4.01 26.77
C PRO A 190 0.39 -5.43 26.28
N HIS A 191 -0.61 -6.20 25.86
CA HIS A 191 -0.45 -7.56 25.33
C HIS A 191 -0.07 -7.60 23.84
N LEU A 192 -0.14 -6.47 23.13
CA LEU A 192 0.25 -6.40 21.74
C LEU A 192 1.74 -6.67 21.55
N GLU A 193 2.08 -7.25 20.41
CA GLU A 193 3.46 -7.58 20.07
C GLU A 193 4.29 -6.31 19.93
N LYS A 194 5.48 -6.34 20.58
CA LYS A 194 6.47 -5.26 20.51
C LYS A 194 7.76 -5.76 19.92
N ILE A 195 8.31 -5.00 19.00
CA ILE A 195 9.62 -5.26 18.39
C ILE A 195 10.47 -4.00 18.51
N LYS A 196 11.77 -4.10 18.37
CA LYS A 196 12.65 -2.93 18.28
C LYS A 196 12.42 -2.21 16.94
N ALA A 197 12.12 -0.91 16.97
CA ALA A 197 11.96 -0.10 15.77
C ALA A 197 13.20 -0.18 14.85
N ARG A 198 14.38 -0.17 15.44
CA ARG A 198 15.64 -0.34 14.71
C ARG A 198 15.80 -1.71 14.08
N SER A 199 15.31 -2.77 14.73
CA SER A 199 15.28 -4.11 14.14
C SER A 199 14.36 -4.18 12.91
N LEU A 200 13.17 -3.58 13.01
CA LEU A 200 12.26 -3.49 11.85
C LEU A 200 12.89 -2.68 10.70
N MET A 201 13.54 -1.54 11.03
CA MET A 201 14.24 -0.73 10.02
C MET A 201 15.35 -1.53 9.32
N SER A 202 16.09 -2.35 10.06
CA SER A 202 17.12 -3.23 9.48
C SER A 202 16.50 -4.24 8.49
N LYS A 203 15.35 -4.83 8.82
CA LYS A 203 14.60 -5.73 7.91
C LYS A 203 14.09 -5.00 6.67
N ILE A 204 13.67 -3.74 6.81
CA ILE A 204 13.26 -2.90 5.66
C ILE A 204 14.45 -2.69 4.72
N ILE A 205 15.60 -2.29 5.25
CA ILE A 205 16.82 -2.07 4.45
C ILE A 205 17.29 -3.38 3.80
N GLU A 206 17.26 -4.49 4.51
CA GLU A 206 17.59 -5.82 3.96
C GLU A 206 16.69 -6.16 2.78
N ALA A 207 15.37 -5.97 2.91
CA ALA A 207 14.41 -6.19 1.83
C ALA A 207 14.72 -5.28 0.62
N GLN A 208 15.07 -4.02 0.85
CA GLN A 208 15.45 -3.08 -0.21
C GLN A 208 16.74 -3.48 -0.94
N ILE A 209 17.75 -3.96 -0.21
CA ILE A 209 19.00 -4.45 -0.80
C ILE A 209 18.74 -5.69 -1.67
N GLU A 210 17.91 -6.62 -1.19
CA GLU A 210 17.61 -7.86 -1.90
C GLU A 210 16.68 -7.66 -3.11
N THR A 211 15.67 -6.78 -2.99
CA THR A 211 14.56 -6.73 -3.97
C THR A 211 14.34 -5.36 -4.62
N GLY A 212 15.03 -4.33 -4.16
CA GLY A 212 14.77 -2.93 -4.55
C GLY A 212 13.51 -2.33 -3.93
N GLN A 213 12.84 -3.03 -3.01
CA GLN A 213 11.58 -2.62 -2.39
C GLN A 213 11.58 -2.99 -0.90
N PRO A 214 10.73 -2.34 -0.08
CA PRO A 214 9.66 -1.39 -0.40
C PRO A 214 10.14 0.04 -0.71
N TYR A 215 9.30 0.84 -1.39
CA TYR A 215 9.44 2.29 -1.44
C TYR A 215 9.21 2.86 -0.04
N MET A 216 9.80 4.01 0.27
CA MET A 216 9.61 4.69 1.56
C MET A 216 9.01 6.06 1.34
N LEU A 217 7.77 6.28 1.79
CA LEU A 217 7.07 7.56 1.75
C LEU A 217 6.68 7.98 3.15
N TYR A 218 6.76 9.28 3.43
CA TYR A 218 6.60 9.85 4.76
C TYR A 218 5.21 10.46 4.94
N LYS A 219 4.35 9.72 5.66
CA LYS A 219 2.94 10.01 5.90
C LYS A 219 2.68 11.42 6.40
N ASP A 220 3.40 11.83 7.43
CA ASP A 220 3.12 13.07 8.15
C ASP A 220 3.45 14.28 7.29
N SER A 221 4.64 14.34 6.72
CA SER A 221 5.06 15.41 5.80
C SER A 221 4.16 15.56 4.59
N ILE A 222 3.70 14.44 4.01
CA ILE A 222 2.81 14.43 2.86
C ILE A 222 1.45 15.03 3.24
N ASN A 223 0.85 14.56 4.33
CA ASN A 223 -0.45 15.04 4.78
C ASN A 223 -0.39 16.50 5.24
N GLU A 224 0.67 16.91 5.94
CA GLU A 224 0.84 18.28 6.40
C GLU A 224 0.94 19.29 5.24
N LYS A 225 1.63 18.93 4.16
CA LYS A 225 1.84 19.77 2.99
C LYS A 225 0.72 19.69 1.95
N SER A 226 -0.22 18.74 2.10
CA SER A 226 -1.29 18.54 1.14
C SER A 226 -2.24 19.74 1.09
N ASN A 227 -2.63 20.12 -0.13
CA ASN A 227 -3.71 21.07 -0.36
C ASN A 227 -5.11 20.47 -0.14
N GLN A 228 -5.21 19.15 0.05
CA GLN A 228 -6.46 18.38 0.21
C GLN A 228 -6.73 17.97 1.67
N LYS A 229 -5.94 18.42 2.63
CA LYS A 229 -6.09 18.05 4.06
C LYS A 229 -7.43 18.41 4.70
N ASN A 230 -8.20 19.29 4.06
CA ASN A 230 -9.58 19.62 4.45
C ASN A 230 -10.60 18.55 3.99
N ILE A 231 -10.23 17.65 3.10
CA ILE A 231 -11.08 16.57 2.59
C ILE A 231 -10.88 15.31 3.43
N GLY A 232 -9.63 14.94 3.69
CA GLY A 232 -9.31 13.75 4.47
C GLY A 232 -7.81 13.46 4.50
N VAL A 233 -7.45 12.31 5.06
CA VAL A 233 -6.07 11.85 5.20
C VAL A 233 -5.65 11.06 3.96
N ILE A 234 -4.51 11.42 3.38
CA ILE A 234 -3.89 10.70 2.28
C ILE A 234 -3.23 9.44 2.86
N LYS A 235 -3.54 8.28 2.30
CA LYS A 235 -3.13 6.96 2.80
C LYS A 235 -2.14 6.22 1.90
N SER A 236 -1.96 6.68 0.67
CA SER A 236 -1.06 6.06 -0.30
C SER A 236 -0.66 7.04 -1.40
N SER A 237 0.23 6.59 -2.26
CA SER A 237 0.54 7.21 -3.54
C SER A 237 0.14 6.26 -4.68
N ASN A 238 0.35 6.67 -5.92
CA ASN A 238 0.13 5.85 -7.10
C ASN A 238 1.25 4.78 -7.29
N LEU A 239 1.29 4.13 -8.46
CA LEU A 239 2.25 3.06 -8.75
C LEU A 239 3.71 3.50 -8.61
N CYS A 240 4.06 4.68 -9.12
CA CYS A 240 5.44 5.15 -9.21
C CYS A 240 5.81 6.19 -8.13
N ALA A 241 4.93 6.43 -7.17
CA ALA A 241 5.12 7.31 -6.02
C ALA A 241 5.28 8.82 -6.35
N GLU A 242 4.81 9.26 -7.52
CA GLU A 242 4.91 10.66 -7.97
C GLU A 242 3.66 11.50 -7.67
N ILE A 243 2.53 10.87 -7.30
CA ILE A 243 1.26 11.55 -7.00
C ILE A 243 0.77 11.15 -5.63
N VAL A 244 0.41 12.12 -4.83
CA VAL A 244 -0.20 11.94 -3.50
C VAL A 244 -1.45 12.79 -3.40
N GLU A 245 -2.61 12.13 -3.43
CA GLU A 245 -3.92 12.75 -3.39
C GLU A 245 -4.85 11.97 -2.47
N TYR A 246 -5.87 12.65 -1.97
CA TYR A 246 -6.92 11.98 -1.23
C TYR A 246 -7.68 11.02 -2.16
N SER A 247 -7.87 9.80 -1.71
CA SER A 247 -8.68 8.79 -2.39
C SER A 247 -9.60 8.11 -1.38
N ASP A 248 -10.84 7.91 -1.78
CA ASP A 248 -11.87 7.24 -1.00
C ASP A 248 -12.64 6.28 -1.93
N LYS A 249 -13.71 5.65 -1.40
CA LYS A 249 -14.55 4.66 -2.10
C LYS A 249 -15.07 5.15 -3.44
#